data_fc5dca9648337fdd70558643296a0443
#
_entry.id   fc5dca9648337fdd70558643296a0443
#
_cell.length_a   1.000
_cell.length_b   1.000
_cell.length_c   1.000
_cell.angle_alpha   90.00
_cell.angle_beta   90.00
_cell.angle_gamma   90.00
#
_symmetry.space_group_name_H-M   'P 1'
#
loop_
_entity.id
_entity.type
_entity.pdbx_description
1 polymer ?
#
loop_
_entity_poly.entity_id
_entity_poly.type
_entity_poly.pdbx_seq_one_letter_code
_entity_poly.pdbx_strand_id
1 'polypeptide(L)'
;MRRWSWVVDALLIAGCAAVAALLKQDANWDQLQYHYWYPWQLFHGGFTDPDLYGGRFQNPLPQVPFYLLTSLHPVAAQAALGALAGVAAVVTRRIAVRVLDGGLATSTAAALLAVVGAGFRSELGTSYSDVLLAAMLLGGLLLVLREQPLLAGLLAGAAVGLKYTSAPFALALLLALLVVRWRGLLWWVIGAAVGWVVTGGAWAWQLWRTYDSPVFPFWNTVFGSPWFPASNLTDERYGVAGLQGWLHWPWDMARGTARVLDLPVRDPRWLILLAALVLIAAGARRMTRSGWAVLVFTMSGLVLWLAVFGVIRYAIPGEMAAAVVIVMALRLWCSDRVTTALTLALAVVTGVLTTSAASRRVEFGTSWYVVEPGAFARVQSGDAVLVDGQYPSTFLLPGNLPTDVTVHVVQKDFTPTPMRDWLLRDLAGARQVWVVTGRPPSQVDPTIGTIDYDNCSRIR
;
A
#
# COMPACT_ATOMS: atom_id res chain seq x y z
N MET A 1 32.45 11.21 9.16
CA MET A 1 31.22 10.93 8.43
C MET A 1 30.09 10.29 9.29
N ARG A 2 30.36 9.42 10.27
CA ARG A 2 29.30 8.79 11.10
C ARG A 2 28.49 9.76 11.99
N ARG A 3 29.08 10.88 12.46
CA ARG A 3 28.43 11.81 13.42
C ARG A 3 27.16 12.50 12.88
N TRP A 4 27.07 12.80 11.58
CA TRP A 4 25.94 13.53 10.98
C TRP A 4 24.90 12.63 10.29
N SER A 5 25.16 11.32 10.18
CA SER A 5 24.28 10.40 9.46
C SER A 5 22.91 10.28 10.10
N TRP A 6 22.82 10.25 11.44
CA TRP A 6 21.54 10.18 12.17
C TRP A 6 20.77 11.49 12.09
N VAL A 7 21.46 12.65 12.01
CA VAL A 7 20.80 13.95 11.83
C VAL A 7 20.08 13.99 10.49
N VAL A 8 20.75 13.54 9.41
CA VAL A 8 20.13 13.47 8.08
C VAL A 8 18.95 12.50 8.08
N ASP A 9 19.04 11.35 8.76
CA ASP A 9 17.94 10.42 8.90
C ASP A 9 16.74 11.08 9.61
N ALA A 10 17.00 11.78 10.71
CA ALA A 10 15.96 12.51 11.44
C ALA A 10 15.33 13.63 10.58
N LEU A 11 16.13 14.35 9.78
CA LEU A 11 15.66 15.38 8.88
C LEU A 11 14.80 14.81 7.73
N LEU A 12 15.10 13.64 7.20
CA LEU A 12 14.28 12.96 6.20
C LEU A 12 12.91 12.58 6.80
N ILE A 13 12.89 12.02 8.00
CA ILE A 13 11.64 11.69 8.71
C ILE A 13 10.84 12.96 8.99
N ALA A 14 11.47 13.97 9.58
CA ALA A 14 10.82 15.24 9.91
C ALA A 14 10.30 15.97 8.66
N GLY A 15 11.06 15.92 7.56
CA GLY A 15 10.64 16.49 6.28
C GLY A 15 9.39 15.82 5.71
N CYS A 16 9.34 14.49 5.72
CA CYS A 16 8.14 13.73 5.31
C CYS A 16 6.95 14.04 6.23
N ALA A 17 7.16 14.13 7.55
CA ALA A 17 6.12 14.50 8.51
C ALA A 17 5.58 15.92 8.25
N ALA A 18 6.47 16.88 8.05
CA ALA A 18 6.09 18.27 7.77
C ALA A 18 5.31 18.40 6.45
N VAL A 19 5.80 17.75 5.37
CA VAL A 19 5.08 17.76 4.09
C VAL A 19 3.71 17.12 4.25
N ALA A 20 3.60 15.97 4.91
CA ALA A 20 2.32 15.32 5.16
C ALA A 20 1.34 16.23 5.90
N ALA A 21 1.79 16.93 6.96
CA ALA A 21 0.97 17.87 7.72
C ALA A 21 0.46 19.06 6.87
N LEU A 22 1.17 19.43 5.79
CA LEU A 22 0.76 20.50 4.88
C LEU A 22 -0.21 20.06 3.78
N LEU A 23 -0.36 18.74 3.54
CA LEU A 23 -1.17 18.19 2.44
C LEU A 23 -2.68 18.18 2.72
N LYS A 24 -3.16 18.69 3.83
CA LYS A 24 -4.54 18.53 4.33
C LYS A 24 -4.84 17.07 4.73
N GLN A 25 -5.97 16.87 5.42
CA GLN A 25 -6.37 15.56 5.93
C GLN A 25 -6.71 14.59 4.80
N ASP A 26 -6.18 13.37 4.87
CA ASP A 26 -6.53 12.29 3.97
C ASP A 26 -8.00 11.89 4.15
N ALA A 27 -8.70 11.70 3.05
CA ALA A 27 -10.09 11.24 2.99
C ALA A 27 -10.28 10.31 1.76
N ASN A 28 -9.29 9.44 1.52
CA ASN A 28 -9.37 8.50 0.42
C ASN A 28 -10.51 7.49 0.61
N TRP A 29 -10.98 6.91 -0.49
CA TRP A 29 -12.10 5.99 -0.50
C TRP A 29 -11.86 4.76 0.39
N ASP A 30 -10.67 4.15 0.33
CA ASP A 30 -10.31 2.95 1.10
C ASP A 30 -10.35 3.22 2.62
N GLN A 31 -9.92 4.43 3.03
CA GLN A 31 -9.98 4.90 4.41
C GLN A 31 -11.41 4.96 4.93
N LEU A 32 -12.31 5.56 4.15
CA LEU A 32 -13.70 5.74 4.51
C LEU A 32 -14.48 4.42 4.45
N GLN A 33 -13.97 3.44 3.69
CA GLN A 33 -14.65 2.18 3.48
C GLN A 33 -14.14 1.06 4.39
N TYR A 34 -12.82 0.90 4.61
CA TYR A 34 -12.33 -0.24 5.38
C TYR A 34 -11.07 -0.01 6.21
N HIS A 35 -10.20 0.99 5.93
CA HIS A 35 -8.97 1.18 6.70
C HIS A 35 -9.20 1.57 8.16
N TYR A 36 -10.35 2.19 8.47
CA TYR A 36 -10.76 2.49 9.83
C TYR A 36 -11.63 1.39 10.42
N TRP A 37 -12.59 0.90 9.63
CA TRP A 37 -13.60 -0.06 10.07
C TRP A 37 -13.00 -1.42 10.48
N TYR A 38 -12.06 -1.98 9.70
CA TYR A 38 -11.53 -3.31 9.99
C TYR A 38 -10.64 -3.39 11.23
N PRO A 39 -9.70 -2.47 11.47
CA PRO A 39 -9.03 -2.43 12.76
C PRO A 39 -9.99 -2.24 13.92
N TRP A 40 -11.04 -1.42 13.76
CA TRP A 40 -12.05 -1.29 14.80
C TRP A 40 -12.74 -2.63 15.09
N GLN A 41 -13.19 -3.35 14.08
CA GLN A 41 -13.78 -4.69 14.23
C GLN A 41 -12.80 -5.69 14.88
N LEU A 42 -11.52 -5.64 14.51
CA LEU A 42 -10.48 -6.49 15.12
C LEU A 42 -10.44 -6.33 16.63
N PHE A 43 -10.55 -5.11 17.13
CA PHE A 43 -10.52 -4.83 18.58
C PHE A 43 -11.87 -5.01 19.28
N HIS A 44 -12.99 -5.12 18.53
CA HIS A 44 -14.33 -5.21 19.07
C HIS A 44 -15.05 -6.54 18.70
N GLY A 45 -14.33 -7.54 18.23
CA GLY A 45 -14.81 -8.91 18.07
C GLY A 45 -15.69 -9.18 16.82
N GLY A 46 -15.66 -8.30 15.81
CA GLY A 46 -16.61 -8.34 14.70
C GLY A 46 -16.21 -9.10 13.43
N PHE A 47 -15.19 -9.96 13.41
CA PHE A 47 -14.77 -10.70 12.20
C PHE A 47 -15.43 -12.07 12.05
N THR A 48 -16.75 -12.18 12.17
CA THR A 48 -17.42 -13.48 12.15
C THR A 48 -18.17 -13.75 10.83
N ASP A 49 -18.51 -12.71 10.08
CA ASP A 49 -19.46 -12.84 8.97
C ASP A 49 -18.77 -12.81 7.61
N PRO A 50 -19.19 -13.67 6.67
CA PRO A 50 -18.69 -13.63 5.30
C PRO A 50 -19.23 -12.36 4.61
N ASP A 51 -18.34 -11.42 4.36
CA ASP A 51 -18.61 -10.19 3.63
C ASP A 51 -17.45 -9.94 2.66
N LEU A 52 -17.72 -10.03 1.38
CA LEU A 52 -16.72 -9.91 0.34
C LEU A 52 -16.43 -8.45 0.03
N TYR A 53 -17.46 -7.63 0.05
CA TYR A 53 -17.34 -6.24 -0.29
C TYR A 53 -16.87 -5.45 0.92
N GLY A 54 -16.06 -4.49 0.69
CA GLY A 54 -15.43 -3.76 1.76
C GLY A 54 -14.09 -4.34 2.18
N GLY A 55 -13.58 -5.40 1.50
CA GLY A 55 -12.22 -5.94 1.69
C GLY A 55 -12.04 -6.77 2.95
N ARG A 56 -13.08 -7.38 3.53
CA ARG A 56 -12.96 -8.28 4.70
C ARG A 56 -12.01 -9.47 4.50
N PHE A 57 -11.62 -9.74 3.28
CA PHE A 57 -10.55 -10.68 2.97
C PHE A 57 -9.15 -10.09 3.18
N GLN A 58 -9.02 -8.79 3.38
CA GLN A 58 -7.72 -8.16 3.65
C GLN A 58 -7.34 -8.27 5.12
N ASN A 59 -6.07 -8.57 5.39
CA ASN A 59 -5.56 -8.53 6.75
C ASN A 59 -5.68 -7.11 7.33
N PRO A 60 -6.32 -6.89 8.48
CA PRO A 60 -6.50 -5.57 9.08
C PRO A 60 -5.23 -4.99 9.73
N LEU A 61 -4.23 -5.82 10.02
CA LEU A 61 -3.03 -5.40 10.75
C LEU A 61 -2.26 -4.24 10.11
N PRO A 62 -2.10 -4.15 8.77
CA PRO A 62 -1.41 -3.01 8.15
C PRO A 62 -2.06 -1.66 8.43
N GLN A 63 -3.36 -1.61 8.69
CA GLN A 63 -4.12 -0.40 8.95
C GLN A 63 -4.18 -0.04 10.45
N VAL A 64 -3.74 -0.93 11.35
CA VAL A 64 -3.73 -0.65 12.79
C VAL A 64 -2.97 0.63 13.16
N PRO A 65 -1.78 0.92 12.60
CA PRO A 65 -1.10 2.19 12.87
C PRO A 65 -1.97 3.42 12.55
N PHE A 66 -2.62 3.42 11.38
CA PHE A 66 -3.55 4.48 11.01
C PHE A 66 -4.71 4.58 12.00
N TYR A 67 -5.39 3.47 12.30
CA TYR A 67 -6.51 3.41 13.23
C TYR A 67 -6.15 4.01 14.60
N LEU A 68 -5.00 3.64 15.18
CA LEU A 68 -4.56 4.18 16.46
C LEU A 68 -4.25 5.68 16.39
N LEU A 69 -3.68 6.16 15.28
CA LEU A 69 -3.36 7.58 15.09
C LEU A 69 -4.62 8.45 14.94
N THR A 70 -5.77 7.91 14.51
CA THR A 70 -7.01 8.69 14.40
C THR A 70 -7.53 9.21 15.74
N SER A 71 -7.04 8.69 16.86
CA SER A 71 -7.31 9.23 18.22
C SER A 71 -6.59 10.54 18.50
N LEU A 72 -5.58 10.90 17.71
CA LEU A 72 -4.85 12.16 17.85
C LEU A 72 -5.55 13.29 17.08
N HIS A 73 -5.15 14.53 17.36
CA HIS A 73 -5.54 15.65 16.51
C HIS A 73 -5.12 15.39 15.05
N PRO A 74 -5.99 15.66 14.04
CA PRO A 74 -5.75 15.26 12.65
C PRO A 74 -4.40 15.68 12.07
N VAL A 75 -3.92 16.89 12.38
CA VAL A 75 -2.59 17.37 11.94
C VAL A 75 -1.47 16.49 12.52
N ALA A 76 -1.57 16.13 13.81
CA ALA A 76 -0.57 15.28 14.46
C ALA A 76 -0.58 13.86 13.91
N ALA A 77 -1.77 13.29 13.69
CA ALA A 77 -1.94 11.98 13.06
C ALA A 77 -1.36 11.96 11.63
N GLN A 78 -1.68 12.98 10.84
CA GLN A 78 -1.17 13.13 9.47
C GLN A 78 0.36 13.27 9.44
N ALA A 79 0.93 14.07 10.35
CA ALA A 79 2.39 14.20 10.50
C ALA A 79 3.03 12.86 10.89
N ALA A 80 2.41 12.09 11.79
CA ALA A 80 2.90 10.78 12.19
C ALA A 80 2.88 9.76 11.03
N LEU A 81 1.83 9.76 10.20
CA LEU A 81 1.78 8.96 8.96
C LEU A 81 2.90 9.36 8.00
N GLY A 82 3.17 10.66 7.85
CA GLY A 82 4.30 11.16 7.08
C GLY A 82 5.65 10.73 7.65
N ALA A 83 5.80 10.73 8.98
CA ALA A 83 7.01 10.24 9.65
C ALA A 83 7.25 8.75 9.38
N LEU A 84 6.20 7.92 9.41
CA LEU A 84 6.28 6.50 9.05
C LEU A 84 6.74 6.31 7.60
N ALA A 85 6.21 7.12 6.66
CA ALA A 85 6.69 7.12 5.27
C ALA A 85 8.17 7.54 5.17
N GLY A 86 8.62 8.46 6.00
CA GLY A 86 10.02 8.90 6.08
C GLY A 86 11.01 7.77 6.42
N VAL A 87 10.55 6.70 7.10
CA VAL A 87 11.37 5.51 7.36
C VAL A 87 11.84 4.86 6.06
N ALA A 88 10.98 4.77 5.03
CA ALA A 88 11.35 4.23 3.73
C ALA A 88 12.46 5.08 3.06
N ALA A 89 12.39 6.41 3.18
CA ALA A 89 13.43 7.32 2.69
C ALA A 89 14.78 7.08 3.40
N VAL A 90 14.76 6.91 4.72
CA VAL A 90 15.96 6.59 5.52
C VAL A 90 16.57 5.25 5.08
N VAL A 91 15.75 4.21 4.94
CA VAL A 91 16.22 2.88 4.50
C VAL A 91 16.83 2.97 3.10
N THR A 92 16.20 3.68 2.16
CA THR A 92 16.72 3.92 0.81
C THR A 92 18.07 4.63 0.86
N ARG A 93 18.21 5.68 1.67
CA ARG A 93 19.50 6.33 1.89
C ARG A 93 20.56 5.36 2.43
N ARG A 94 20.20 4.48 3.36
CA ARG A 94 21.11 3.47 3.93
C ARG A 94 21.53 2.43 2.90
N ILE A 95 20.66 2.05 1.97
CA ILE A 95 21.00 1.21 0.82
C ILE A 95 22.01 1.95 -0.07
N ALA A 96 21.74 3.23 -0.40
CA ALA A 96 22.63 4.06 -1.19
C ALA A 96 24.03 4.18 -0.56
N VAL A 97 24.12 4.41 0.76
CA VAL A 97 25.40 4.40 1.50
C VAL A 97 26.17 3.08 1.31
N ARG A 98 25.43 1.95 1.23
CA ARG A 98 26.06 0.62 1.14
C ARG A 98 26.61 0.30 -0.24
N VAL A 99 26.02 0.85 -1.31
CA VAL A 99 26.34 0.47 -2.70
C VAL A 99 27.10 1.53 -3.49
N LEU A 100 27.06 2.80 -3.08
CA LEU A 100 27.61 3.89 -3.90
C LEU A 100 29.06 4.27 -3.57
N ASP A 101 29.64 3.79 -2.47
CA ASP A 101 30.91 4.30 -1.90
C ASP A 101 30.96 5.85 -1.89
N GLY A 102 29.80 6.48 -1.83
CA GLY A 102 29.60 7.91 -1.91
C GLY A 102 29.50 8.58 -0.55
N GLY A 103 29.65 9.89 -0.57
CA GLY A 103 29.52 10.72 0.62
C GLY A 103 28.09 10.78 1.17
N LEU A 104 27.96 11.46 2.32
CA LEU A 104 26.65 11.73 2.93
C LEU A 104 25.71 12.47 1.95
N ALA A 105 26.24 13.41 1.16
CA ALA A 105 25.48 14.20 0.20
C ALA A 105 24.87 13.33 -0.92
N THR A 106 25.67 12.43 -1.53
CA THR A 106 25.22 11.57 -2.63
C THR A 106 24.13 10.60 -2.18
N SER A 107 24.30 9.98 -0.99
CA SER A 107 23.28 9.08 -0.45
C SER A 107 21.98 9.82 -0.06
N THR A 108 22.10 11.05 0.41
CA THR A 108 20.94 11.91 0.70
C THR A 108 20.23 12.33 -0.59
N ALA A 109 20.98 12.72 -1.63
CA ALA A 109 20.41 13.03 -2.94
C ALA A 109 19.65 11.84 -3.53
N ALA A 110 20.16 10.60 -3.37
CA ALA A 110 19.45 9.39 -3.79
C ALA A 110 18.10 9.21 -3.06
N ALA A 111 18.07 9.47 -1.74
CA ALA A 111 16.82 9.42 -0.98
C ALA A 111 15.82 10.53 -1.41
N LEU A 112 16.33 11.74 -1.69
CA LEU A 112 15.49 12.83 -2.21
C LEU A 112 14.92 12.49 -3.59
N LEU A 113 15.71 11.90 -4.49
CA LEU A 113 15.21 11.40 -5.78
C LEU A 113 14.17 10.28 -5.61
N ALA A 114 14.28 9.46 -4.57
CA ALA A 114 13.34 8.38 -4.29
C ALA A 114 11.96 8.92 -3.85
N VAL A 115 11.93 9.91 -2.95
CA VAL A 115 10.67 10.42 -2.37
C VAL A 115 9.87 11.33 -3.30
N VAL A 116 10.43 11.77 -4.42
CA VAL A 116 9.68 12.55 -5.43
C VAL A 116 8.90 11.66 -6.40
N GLY A 117 8.92 10.35 -6.23
CA GLY A 117 8.21 9.38 -7.05
C GLY A 117 6.69 9.44 -6.91
N ALA A 118 6.01 9.05 -7.98
CA ALA A 118 4.56 9.14 -8.04
C ALA A 118 3.87 8.25 -7.01
N GLY A 119 4.33 7.00 -6.83
CA GLY A 119 3.79 6.06 -5.85
C GLY A 119 4.02 6.56 -4.42
N PHE A 120 5.25 6.94 -4.06
CA PHE A 120 5.54 7.47 -2.74
C PHE A 120 4.74 8.73 -2.43
N ARG A 121 4.66 9.68 -3.38
CA ARG A 121 3.92 10.94 -3.20
C ARG A 121 2.42 10.74 -3.05
N SER A 122 1.84 9.76 -3.75
CA SER A 122 0.40 9.46 -3.66
C SER A 122 0.01 8.94 -2.29
N GLU A 123 0.95 8.32 -1.56
CA GLU A 123 0.67 7.74 -0.24
C GLU A 123 1.20 8.54 0.94
N LEU A 124 1.95 9.62 0.69
CA LEU A 124 2.52 10.42 1.78
C LEU A 124 1.42 11.00 2.69
N GLY A 125 1.42 10.59 3.94
CA GLY A 125 0.43 11.01 4.92
C GLY A 125 -0.99 10.50 4.63
N THR A 126 -1.13 9.31 4.04
CA THR A 126 -2.42 8.66 3.84
C THR A 126 -2.57 7.45 4.76
N SER A 127 -3.78 6.90 4.79
CA SER A 127 -4.09 5.65 5.49
C SER A 127 -3.55 4.40 4.79
N TYR A 128 -3.02 4.53 3.58
CA TYR A 128 -2.41 3.41 2.84
C TYR A 128 -1.16 2.89 3.56
N SER A 129 -1.03 1.58 3.60
CA SER A 129 0.09 0.92 4.27
C SER A 129 1.26 0.56 3.34
N ASP A 130 1.14 0.83 2.03
CA ASP A 130 2.10 0.31 1.03
C ASP A 130 3.49 0.94 1.19
N VAL A 131 3.59 2.20 1.67
CA VAL A 131 4.90 2.81 2.01
C VAL A 131 5.54 2.12 3.23
N LEU A 132 4.75 1.69 4.22
CA LEU A 132 5.27 0.94 5.37
C LEU A 132 5.81 -0.42 4.93
N LEU A 133 5.05 -1.12 4.07
CA LEU A 133 5.48 -2.38 3.46
C LEU A 133 6.73 -2.19 2.59
N ALA A 134 6.82 -1.08 1.85
CA ALA A 134 8.01 -0.71 1.10
C ALA A 134 9.22 -0.52 2.03
N ALA A 135 9.06 0.12 3.18
CA ALA A 135 10.14 0.24 4.18
C ALA A 135 10.61 -1.13 4.68
N MET A 136 9.70 -2.09 4.90
CA MET A 136 10.06 -3.46 5.28
C MET A 136 10.82 -4.18 4.17
N LEU A 137 10.36 -4.13 2.92
CA LEU A 137 11.01 -4.78 1.77
C LEU A 137 12.38 -4.16 1.45
N LEU A 138 12.50 -2.83 1.49
CA LEU A 138 13.78 -2.14 1.37
C LEU A 138 14.69 -2.43 2.56
N GLY A 139 14.14 -2.54 3.78
CA GLY A 139 14.86 -3.00 4.96
C GLY A 139 15.41 -4.42 4.78
N GLY A 140 14.60 -5.31 4.19
CA GLY A 140 15.03 -6.64 3.77
C GLY A 140 16.18 -6.59 2.77
N LEU A 141 16.13 -5.69 1.76
CA LEU A 141 17.22 -5.50 0.81
C LEU A 141 18.51 -5.02 1.51
N LEU A 142 18.39 -4.08 2.44
CA LEU A 142 19.53 -3.63 3.24
C LEU A 142 20.15 -4.77 4.06
N LEU A 143 19.31 -5.67 4.60
CA LEU A 143 19.76 -6.86 5.35
C LEU A 143 20.41 -7.91 4.42
N VAL A 144 19.90 -8.10 3.20
CA VAL A 144 20.57 -8.90 2.17
C VAL A 144 21.97 -8.36 1.89
N LEU A 145 22.10 -7.04 1.69
CA LEU A 145 23.39 -6.38 1.48
C LEU A 145 24.34 -6.47 2.69
N ARG A 146 23.81 -6.75 3.88
CA ARG A 146 24.56 -7.01 5.13
C ARG A 146 24.76 -8.50 5.40
N GLU A 147 24.38 -9.36 4.46
CA GLU A 147 24.48 -10.81 4.56
C GLU A 147 23.75 -11.41 5.77
N GLN A 148 22.57 -10.84 6.11
CA GLN A 148 21.68 -11.28 7.20
C GLN A 148 20.41 -11.92 6.61
N PRO A 149 20.49 -13.13 6.01
CA PRO A 149 19.38 -13.73 5.25
C PRO A 149 18.17 -14.04 6.09
N LEU A 150 18.33 -14.49 7.34
CA LEU A 150 17.21 -14.80 8.26
C LEU A 150 16.33 -13.57 8.49
N LEU A 151 16.94 -12.43 8.84
CA LEU A 151 16.22 -11.19 9.10
C LEU A 151 15.62 -10.59 7.82
N ALA A 152 16.34 -10.73 6.70
CA ALA A 152 15.81 -10.31 5.39
C ALA A 152 14.57 -11.12 5.01
N GLY A 153 14.61 -12.45 5.21
CA GLY A 153 13.46 -13.33 5.03
C GLY A 153 12.31 -12.97 5.97
N LEU A 154 12.59 -12.71 7.25
CA LEU A 154 11.59 -12.32 8.24
C LEU A 154 10.80 -11.08 7.78
N LEU A 155 11.50 -10.03 7.32
CA LEU A 155 10.83 -8.83 6.81
C LEU A 155 10.05 -9.10 5.52
N ALA A 156 10.58 -9.92 4.60
CA ALA A 156 9.90 -10.28 3.37
C ALA A 156 8.60 -11.06 3.65
N GLY A 157 8.68 -12.09 4.48
CA GLY A 157 7.53 -12.90 4.88
C GLY A 157 6.49 -12.08 5.65
N ALA A 158 6.95 -11.23 6.58
CA ALA A 158 6.07 -10.35 7.32
C ALA A 158 5.33 -9.37 6.41
N ALA A 159 6.00 -8.77 5.42
CA ALA A 159 5.36 -7.90 4.45
C ALA A 159 4.28 -8.63 3.62
N VAL A 160 4.55 -9.86 3.18
CA VAL A 160 3.57 -10.69 2.45
C VAL A 160 2.41 -11.11 3.35
N GLY A 161 2.68 -11.49 4.61
CA GLY A 161 1.64 -11.84 5.58
C GLY A 161 0.71 -10.67 5.92
N LEU A 162 1.24 -9.45 5.93
CA LEU A 162 0.45 -8.24 6.09
C LEU A 162 -0.38 -7.93 4.84
N LYS A 163 0.22 -8.04 3.64
CA LYS A 163 -0.47 -7.73 2.38
C LYS A 163 0.14 -8.50 1.22
N TYR A 164 -0.63 -9.36 0.58
CA TYR A 164 -0.16 -10.24 -0.51
C TYR A 164 0.42 -9.48 -1.72
N THR A 165 0.04 -8.23 -1.92
CA THR A 165 0.62 -7.37 -2.97
C THR A 165 2.12 -7.10 -2.80
N SER A 166 2.70 -7.43 -1.64
CA SER A 166 4.14 -7.41 -1.37
C SER A 166 4.91 -8.58 -2.00
N ALA A 167 4.23 -9.65 -2.44
CA ALA A 167 4.85 -10.88 -2.91
C ALA A 167 5.84 -10.69 -4.09
N PRO A 168 5.57 -9.85 -5.12
CA PRO A 168 6.53 -9.58 -6.19
C PRO A 168 7.88 -9.10 -5.68
N PHE A 169 7.89 -8.17 -4.73
CA PHE A 169 9.13 -7.63 -4.17
C PHE A 169 9.76 -8.54 -3.12
N ALA A 170 9.00 -9.38 -2.44
CA ALA A 170 9.55 -10.44 -1.60
C ALA A 170 10.32 -11.48 -2.45
N LEU A 171 9.77 -11.87 -3.61
CA LEU A 171 10.46 -12.74 -4.55
C LEU A 171 11.71 -12.05 -5.16
N ALA A 172 11.61 -10.77 -5.50
CA ALA A 172 12.74 -9.98 -5.98
C ALA A 172 13.87 -9.91 -4.92
N LEU A 173 13.50 -9.86 -3.64
CA LEU A 173 14.44 -9.90 -2.52
C LEU A 173 15.18 -11.23 -2.43
N LEU A 174 14.48 -12.34 -2.67
CA LEU A 174 15.09 -13.67 -2.79
C LEU A 174 16.10 -13.71 -3.93
N LEU A 175 15.74 -13.19 -5.12
CA LEU A 175 16.65 -13.13 -6.26
C LEU A 175 17.90 -12.28 -5.96
N ALA A 176 17.75 -11.14 -5.28
CA ALA A 176 18.87 -10.33 -4.82
C ALA A 176 19.77 -11.09 -3.82
N LEU A 177 19.19 -11.89 -2.91
CA LEU A 177 19.95 -12.74 -2.01
C LEU A 177 20.79 -13.78 -2.77
N LEU A 178 20.25 -14.40 -3.80
CA LEU A 178 21.00 -15.37 -4.61
C LEU A 178 22.24 -14.74 -5.26
N VAL A 179 22.17 -13.47 -5.66
CA VAL A 179 23.30 -12.69 -6.15
C VAL A 179 24.36 -12.49 -5.07
N VAL A 180 23.96 -12.12 -3.83
CA VAL A 180 24.91 -11.81 -2.75
C VAL A 180 25.42 -13.08 -2.06
N ARG A 181 24.51 -13.99 -1.70
CA ARG A 181 24.85 -15.14 -0.84
C ARG A 181 23.83 -16.27 -1.00
N TRP A 182 23.92 -17.04 -2.08
CA TRP A 182 23.01 -18.16 -2.34
C TRP A 182 22.93 -19.19 -1.19
N ARG A 183 24.04 -19.40 -0.45
CA ARG A 183 24.07 -20.30 0.71
C ARG A 183 23.19 -19.82 1.88
N GLY A 184 22.70 -18.60 1.84
CA GLY A 184 21.75 -18.04 2.81
C GLY A 184 20.30 -18.43 2.55
N LEU A 185 20.00 -19.16 1.46
CA LEU A 185 18.64 -19.48 1.03
C LEU A 185 17.80 -20.14 2.12
N LEU A 186 18.33 -21.17 2.79
CA LEU A 186 17.60 -21.86 3.86
C LEU A 186 17.20 -20.93 4.99
N TRP A 187 18.12 -20.08 5.44
CA TRP A 187 17.84 -19.11 6.49
C TRP A 187 16.82 -18.06 6.07
N TRP A 188 16.88 -17.64 4.80
CA TRP A 188 15.90 -16.72 4.26
C TRP A 188 14.49 -17.35 4.23
N VAL A 189 14.37 -18.60 3.79
CA VAL A 189 13.09 -19.34 3.76
C VAL A 189 12.52 -19.51 5.17
N ILE A 190 13.35 -19.89 6.15
CA ILE A 190 12.92 -19.98 7.54
C ILE A 190 12.44 -18.63 8.04
N GLY A 191 13.21 -17.57 7.81
CA GLY A 191 12.79 -16.22 8.20
C GLY A 191 11.47 -15.81 7.55
N ALA A 192 11.32 -16.05 6.24
CA ALA A 192 10.11 -15.71 5.50
C ALA A 192 8.87 -16.48 6.02
N ALA A 193 9.02 -17.77 6.29
CA ALA A 193 7.96 -18.58 6.89
C ALA A 193 7.54 -18.05 8.26
N VAL A 194 8.52 -17.76 9.14
CA VAL A 194 8.25 -17.18 10.47
C VAL A 194 7.57 -15.82 10.34
N GLY A 195 8.09 -14.93 9.50
CA GLY A 195 7.53 -13.60 9.28
C GLY A 195 6.08 -13.66 8.79
N TRP A 196 5.80 -14.53 7.82
CA TRP A 196 4.45 -14.72 7.29
C TRP A 196 3.50 -15.30 8.34
N VAL A 197 3.92 -16.32 9.10
CA VAL A 197 3.09 -16.92 10.16
C VAL A 197 2.75 -15.90 11.22
N VAL A 198 3.71 -15.09 11.67
CA VAL A 198 3.50 -14.09 12.74
C VAL A 198 2.52 -13.00 12.31
N THR A 199 2.58 -12.54 11.05
CA THR A 199 1.76 -11.39 10.61
C THR A 199 0.52 -11.78 9.80
N GLY A 200 0.53 -12.92 9.14
CA GLY A 200 -0.55 -13.37 8.26
C GLY A 200 -1.21 -14.68 8.69
N GLY A 201 -0.54 -15.50 9.55
CA GLY A 201 -1.00 -16.85 9.84
C GLY A 201 -2.38 -16.91 10.51
N ALA A 202 -2.62 -16.08 11.51
CA ALA A 202 -3.93 -16.00 12.18
C ALA A 202 -5.04 -15.55 11.22
N TRP A 203 -4.71 -14.60 10.34
CA TRP A 203 -5.63 -14.11 9.32
C TRP A 203 -5.91 -15.16 8.24
N ALA A 204 -4.89 -15.83 7.73
CA ALA A 204 -5.06 -16.94 6.77
C ALA A 204 -5.89 -18.08 7.36
N TRP A 205 -5.73 -18.38 8.64
CA TRP A 205 -6.56 -19.34 9.35
C TRP A 205 -8.03 -18.91 9.45
N GLN A 206 -8.28 -17.62 9.75
CA GLN A 206 -9.62 -17.04 9.76
C GLN A 206 -10.28 -17.13 8.38
N LEU A 207 -9.57 -16.76 7.31
CA LEU A 207 -10.07 -16.89 5.93
C LEU A 207 -10.36 -18.35 5.57
N TRP A 208 -9.48 -19.28 5.97
CA TRP A 208 -9.71 -20.70 5.74
C TRP A 208 -11.02 -21.16 6.39
N ARG A 209 -11.23 -20.80 7.65
CA ARG A 209 -12.44 -21.21 8.39
C ARG A 209 -13.73 -20.59 7.86
N THR A 210 -13.65 -19.38 7.32
CA THR A 210 -14.82 -18.64 6.83
C THR A 210 -15.11 -18.93 5.36
N TYR A 211 -14.06 -19.09 4.53
CA TYR A 211 -14.19 -19.13 3.08
C TYR A 211 -13.57 -20.37 2.44
N ASP A 212 -13.11 -21.35 3.18
CA ASP A 212 -12.42 -22.56 2.70
C ASP A 212 -11.14 -22.28 1.88
N SER A 213 -10.54 -21.09 2.06
CA SER A 213 -9.31 -20.68 1.38
C SER A 213 -8.47 -19.76 2.27
N PRO A 214 -7.18 -20.06 2.51
CA PRO A 214 -6.32 -19.24 3.38
C PRO A 214 -5.89 -17.91 2.74
N VAL A 215 -6.15 -17.74 1.44
CA VAL A 215 -5.81 -16.56 0.64
C VAL A 215 -7.01 -15.98 -0.10
N PHE A 216 -8.20 -16.30 0.38
CA PHE A 216 -9.47 -15.87 -0.22
C PHE A 216 -9.48 -14.37 -0.52
N PRO A 217 -10.04 -13.92 -1.66
CA PRO A 217 -10.60 -14.68 -2.79
C PRO A 217 -9.56 -15.00 -3.89
N PHE A 218 -8.27 -14.77 -3.59
CA PHE A 218 -7.20 -15.03 -4.55
C PHE A 218 -6.99 -16.54 -4.77
N TRP A 219 -6.54 -16.90 -5.97
CA TRP A 219 -6.27 -18.27 -6.39
C TRP A 219 -7.44 -19.23 -6.20
N ASN A 220 -8.66 -18.74 -6.41
CA ASN A 220 -9.85 -19.58 -6.21
C ASN A 220 -9.95 -20.71 -7.24
N THR A 221 -9.26 -20.64 -8.36
CA THR A 221 -9.09 -21.78 -9.27
C THR A 221 -8.31 -22.95 -8.63
N VAL A 222 -7.52 -22.69 -7.57
CA VAL A 222 -6.74 -23.71 -6.83
C VAL A 222 -7.49 -24.17 -5.59
N PHE A 223 -8.02 -23.24 -4.80
CA PHE A 223 -8.65 -23.55 -3.50
C PHE A 223 -10.11 -23.97 -3.63
N GLY A 224 -10.82 -23.55 -4.69
CA GLY A 224 -12.19 -23.97 -4.97
C GLY A 224 -13.21 -23.51 -3.94
N SER A 225 -13.00 -22.37 -3.29
CA SER A 225 -13.96 -21.80 -2.34
C SER A 225 -15.32 -21.58 -2.99
N PRO A 226 -16.43 -22.08 -2.41
CA PRO A 226 -17.78 -21.87 -2.95
C PRO A 226 -18.25 -20.41 -2.84
N TRP A 227 -17.58 -19.60 -2.05
CA TRP A 227 -17.92 -18.21 -1.78
C TRP A 227 -17.51 -17.23 -2.89
N PHE A 228 -16.77 -17.69 -3.90
CA PHE A 228 -16.33 -16.87 -5.03
C PHE A 228 -16.43 -17.71 -6.33
N PRO A 229 -16.66 -17.09 -7.50
CA PRO A 229 -16.63 -17.81 -8.77
C PRO A 229 -15.34 -18.64 -8.95
N ALA A 230 -15.39 -19.72 -9.70
CA ALA A 230 -14.23 -20.57 -10.00
C ALA A 230 -13.23 -19.87 -10.94
N SER A 231 -12.87 -18.66 -10.57
CA SER A 231 -11.92 -17.76 -11.27
C SER A 231 -11.00 -17.11 -10.26
N ASN A 232 -9.88 -16.59 -10.69
CA ASN A 232 -9.02 -15.78 -9.83
C ASN A 232 -9.49 -14.32 -9.84
N LEU A 233 -9.46 -13.68 -8.67
CA LEU A 233 -9.68 -12.24 -8.59
C LEU A 233 -8.51 -11.52 -9.26
N THR A 234 -8.78 -10.79 -10.33
CA THR A 234 -7.83 -9.93 -11.04
C THR A 234 -8.44 -8.56 -11.24
N ASP A 235 -7.63 -7.53 -11.19
CA ASP A 235 -8.07 -6.17 -11.52
C ASP A 235 -7.53 -5.76 -12.89
N GLU A 236 -8.33 -6.00 -13.92
CA GLU A 236 -7.96 -5.76 -15.32
C GLU A 236 -7.93 -4.27 -15.70
N ARG A 237 -8.32 -3.38 -14.78
CA ARG A 237 -8.27 -1.93 -15.03
C ARG A 237 -6.85 -1.41 -15.17
N TYR A 238 -5.88 -2.09 -14.54
CA TYR A 238 -4.49 -1.68 -14.44
C TYR A 238 -3.54 -2.66 -15.12
N GLY A 239 -2.30 -2.22 -15.35
CA GLY A 239 -1.24 -3.03 -15.92
C GLY A 239 -1.06 -2.84 -17.42
N VAL A 240 -0.49 -3.82 -18.07
CA VAL A 240 -0.10 -3.78 -19.49
C VAL A 240 -0.66 -4.97 -20.25
N ALA A 241 -1.08 -4.76 -21.49
CA ALA A 241 -1.53 -5.80 -22.39
C ALA A 241 -0.50 -6.04 -23.49
N GLY A 242 -0.11 -7.33 -23.65
CA GLY A 242 0.79 -7.77 -24.71
C GLY A 242 2.19 -7.16 -24.68
N LEU A 243 3.07 -7.62 -25.55
CA LEU A 243 4.48 -7.17 -25.60
C LEU A 243 4.61 -5.67 -25.89
N GLN A 244 3.74 -5.12 -26.72
CA GLN A 244 3.76 -3.69 -27.04
C GLN A 244 3.50 -2.84 -25.80
N GLY A 245 2.53 -3.20 -24.96
CA GLY A 245 2.27 -2.52 -23.70
C GLY A 245 3.49 -2.51 -22.77
N TRP A 246 4.20 -3.64 -22.65
CA TRP A 246 5.44 -3.73 -21.88
C TRP A 246 6.54 -2.79 -22.38
N LEU A 247 6.75 -2.73 -23.69
CA LEU A 247 7.78 -1.89 -24.30
C LEU A 247 7.46 -0.41 -24.21
N HIS A 248 6.18 -0.02 -24.29
CA HIS A 248 5.74 1.37 -24.26
C HIS A 248 5.52 1.89 -22.83
N TRP A 249 5.41 1.00 -21.82
CA TRP A 249 5.05 1.38 -20.47
C TRP A 249 5.89 2.53 -19.88
N PRO A 250 7.24 2.61 -20.01
CA PRO A 250 8.03 3.71 -19.49
C PRO A 250 7.69 5.07 -20.14
N TRP A 251 7.32 5.06 -21.43
CA TRP A 251 6.82 6.25 -22.14
C TRP A 251 5.45 6.66 -21.65
N ASP A 252 4.57 5.69 -21.44
CA ASP A 252 3.21 5.95 -20.96
C ASP A 252 3.26 6.53 -19.55
N MET A 253 4.13 6.04 -18.68
CA MET A 253 4.39 6.64 -17.37
C MET A 253 4.92 8.06 -17.47
N ALA A 254 5.85 8.34 -18.38
CA ALA A 254 6.40 9.67 -18.57
C ALA A 254 5.40 10.66 -19.15
N ARG A 255 4.40 10.19 -19.91
CA ARG A 255 3.34 11.00 -20.51
C ARG A 255 2.08 11.13 -19.64
N GLY A 256 1.90 10.24 -18.67
CA GLY A 256 0.71 10.16 -17.84
C GLY A 256 -0.44 9.39 -18.49
N THR A 257 -0.13 8.50 -19.42
CA THR A 257 -1.11 7.63 -20.12
C THR A 257 -1.11 6.19 -19.62
N ALA A 258 -0.18 5.83 -18.72
CA ALA A 258 -0.13 4.50 -18.11
C ALA A 258 -1.35 4.25 -17.22
N ARG A 259 -1.92 3.05 -17.33
CA ARG A 259 -3.07 2.60 -16.54
C ARG A 259 -2.57 1.99 -15.23
N VAL A 260 -2.24 2.83 -14.26
CA VAL A 260 -1.64 2.41 -12.96
C VAL A 260 -2.43 2.88 -11.75
N LEU A 261 -3.40 3.77 -11.93
CA LEU A 261 -4.41 4.22 -10.97
C LEU A 261 -5.65 4.73 -11.73
N ASP A 262 -6.75 4.97 -11.01
CA ASP A 262 -7.98 5.56 -11.57
C ASP A 262 -7.76 6.99 -12.11
N LEU A 263 -6.77 7.70 -11.57
CA LEU A 263 -6.38 9.04 -12.02
C LEU A 263 -5.04 8.98 -12.78
N PRO A 264 -4.82 9.90 -13.76
CA PRO A 264 -3.57 9.97 -14.50
C PRO A 264 -2.36 10.18 -13.56
N VAL A 265 -1.33 9.39 -13.77
CA VAL A 265 -0.06 9.46 -13.04
C VAL A 265 1.06 9.66 -14.06
N ARG A 266 1.86 10.72 -13.86
CA ARG A 266 3.02 11.01 -14.70
C ARG A 266 4.29 10.90 -13.87
N ASP A 267 5.26 10.11 -14.32
CA ASP A 267 6.57 10.01 -13.69
C ASP A 267 7.67 9.78 -14.73
N PRO A 268 8.45 10.81 -15.08
CA PRO A 268 9.50 10.70 -16.09
C PRO A 268 10.73 9.90 -15.64
N ARG A 269 10.84 9.55 -14.34
CA ARG A 269 11.98 8.78 -13.82
C ARG A 269 12.09 7.39 -14.44
N TRP A 270 11.00 6.84 -14.97
CA TRP A 270 11.02 5.55 -15.66
C TRP A 270 11.84 5.58 -16.96
N LEU A 271 11.83 6.72 -17.69
CA LEU A 271 12.72 6.92 -18.84
C LEU A 271 14.17 7.13 -18.40
N ILE A 272 14.38 7.84 -17.29
CA ILE A 272 15.72 8.03 -16.72
C ILE A 272 16.29 6.69 -16.25
N LEU A 273 15.47 5.80 -15.71
CA LEU A 273 15.88 4.44 -15.35
C LEU A 273 16.33 3.65 -16.59
N LEU A 274 15.62 3.75 -17.73
CA LEU A 274 16.06 3.10 -18.97
C LEU A 274 17.45 3.61 -19.41
N ALA A 275 17.67 4.93 -19.39
CA ALA A 275 18.98 5.50 -19.68
C ALA A 275 20.06 5.02 -18.69
N ALA A 276 19.70 4.90 -17.39
CA ALA A 276 20.59 4.37 -16.37
C ALA A 276 20.98 2.90 -16.64
N LEU A 277 20.05 2.08 -17.14
CA LEU A 277 20.33 0.68 -17.51
C LEU A 277 21.34 0.60 -18.66
N VAL A 278 21.27 1.49 -19.65
CA VAL A 278 22.27 1.58 -20.73
C VAL A 278 23.64 1.94 -20.17
N LEU A 279 23.74 2.92 -19.27
CA LEU A 279 25.00 3.30 -18.62
C LEU A 279 25.57 2.15 -17.77
N ILE A 280 24.71 1.40 -17.07
CA ILE A 280 25.11 0.23 -16.29
C ILE A 280 25.62 -0.88 -17.22
N ALA A 281 24.93 -1.15 -18.32
CA ALA A 281 25.38 -2.16 -19.30
C ALA A 281 26.77 -1.82 -19.86
N ALA A 282 27.01 -0.56 -20.22
CA ALA A 282 28.32 -0.09 -20.69
C ALA A 282 29.40 -0.15 -19.59
N GLY A 283 29.03 0.04 -18.31
CA GLY A 283 29.92 -0.02 -17.16
C GLY A 283 29.85 -1.31 -16.34
N ALA A 284 29.24 -2.38 -16.85
CA ALA A 284 28.90 -3.60 -16.11
C ALA A 284 30.07 -4.22 -15.34
N ARG A 285 31.29 -4.16 -15.91
CA ARG A 285 32.52 -4.67 -15.28
C ARG A 285 32.95 -3.90 -14.02
N ARG A 286 32.41 -2.68 -13.82
CA ARG A 286 32.68 -1.83 -12.64
C ARG A 286 31.66 -2.03 -11.53
N MET A 287 30.58 -2.78 -11.81
CA MET A 287 29.53 -3.03 -10.85
C MET A 287 29.99 -3.95 -9.73
N THR A 288 29.70 -3.54 -8.50
CA THR A 288 29.92 -4.39 -7.32
C THR A 288 28.81 -5.46 -7.21
N ARG A 289 29.07 -6.52 -6.45
CA ARG A 289 28.07 -7.56 -6.15
C ARG A 289 26.83 -6.98 -5.49
N SER A 290 27.01 -6.03 -4.56
CA SER A 290 25.90 -5.30 -3.92
C SER A 290 25.13 -4.46 -4.92
N GLY A 291 25.79 -3.82 -5.88
CA GLY A 291 25.12 -3.07 -6.96
C GLY A 291 24.27 -3.97 -7.84
N TRP A 292 24.78 -5.15 -8.22
CA TRP A 292 23.99 -6.14 -8.96
C TRP A 292 22.78 -6.61 -8.19
N ALA A 293 22.88 -6.81 -6.86
CA ALA A 293 21.74 -7.22 -6.04
C ALA A 293 20.64 -6.16 -6.01
N VAL A 294 21.00 -4.88 -5.90
CA VAL A 294 20.01 -3.78 -5.96
C VAL A 294 19.37 -3.71 -7.34
N LEU A 295 20.13 -3.87 -8.41
CA LEU A 295 19.61 -3.89 -9.78
C LEU A 295 18.64 -5.07 -9.98
N VAL A 296 19.02 -6.28 -9.55
CA VAL A 296 18.17 -7.48 -9.65
C VAL A 296 16.89 -7.30 -8.86
N PHE A 297 16.96 -6.82 -7.61
CA PHE A 297 15.77 -6.50 -6.80
C PHE A 297 14.85 -5.53 -7.52
N THR A 298 15.40 -4.42 -8.02
CA THR A 298 14.62 -3.39 -8.68
C THR A 298 13.93 -3.92 -9.93
N MET A 299 14.70 -4.51 -10.84
CA MET A 299 14.16 -4.91 -12.14
C MET A 299 13.22 -6.10 -12.03
N SER A 300 13.58 -7.15 -11.29
CA SER A 300 12.70 -8.31 -11.12
C SER A 300 11.42 -7.95 -10.35
N GLY A 301 11.52 -7.10 -9.32
CA GLY A 301 10.36 -6.63 -8.57
C GLY A 301 9.39 -5.83 -9.44
N LEU A 302 9.91 -4.91 -10.26
CA LEU A 302 9.09 -4.12 -11.18
C LEU A 302 8.44 -4.97 -12.27
N VAL A 303 9.18 -5.92 -12.84
CA VAL A 303 8.63 -6.85 -13.85
C VAL A 303 7.53 -7.70 -13.24
N LEU A 304 7.76 -8.32 -12.08
CA LEU A 304 6.77 -9.14 -11.40
C LEU A 304 5.54 -8.32 -10.96
N TRP A 305 5.76 -7.11 -10.44
CA TRP A 305 4.66 -6.22 -10.07
C TRP A 305 3.79 -5.85 -11.28
N LEU A 306 4.42 -5.45 -12.40
CA LEU A 306 3.67 -5.05 -13.60
C LEU A 306 2.93 -6.23 -14.23
N ALA A 307 3.49 -7.45 -14.13
CA ALA A 307 2.87 -8.67 -14.61
C ALA A 307 1.63 -9.08 -13.81
N VAL A 308 1.58 -8.76 -12.50
CA VAL A 308 0.55 -9.28 -11.60
C VAL A 308 -0.49 -8.24 -11.22
N PHE A 309 -0.07 -7.00 -10.93
CA PHE A 309 -0.94 -5.99 -10.33
C PHE A 309 -1.08 -4.70 -11.15
N GLY A 310 0.02 -4.12 -11.64
CA GLY A 310 0.06 -2.85 -12.35
C GLY A 310 -0.29 -1.59 -11.52
N VAL A 311 -0.77 -1.72 -10.28
CA VAL A 311 -1.14 -0.57 -9.43
C VAL A 311 0.11 0.10 -8.85
N ILE A 312 0.30 1.40 -9.11
CA ILE A 312 1.56 2.12 -8.83
C ILE A 312 1.96 2.12 -7.35
N ARG A 313 1.02 2.17 -6.42
CA ARG A 313 1.32 2.16 -4.98
C ARG A 313 2.03 0.86 -4.54
N TYR A 314 1.78 -0.26 -5.21
CA TYR A 314 2.46 -1.52 -4.91
C TYR A 314 3.89 -1.57 -5.48
N ALA A 315 4.25 -0.63 -6.38
CA ALA A 315 5.59 -0.51 -6.94
C ALA A 315 6.56 0.32 -6.09
N ILE A 316 6.11 0.95 -5.01
CA ILE A 316 6.93 1.87 -4.19
C ILE A 316 8.30 1.29 -3.81
N PRO A 317 8.45 0.00 -3.41
CA PRO A 317 9.79 -0.56 -3.12
C PRO A 317 10.73 -0.49 -4.32
N GLY A 318 10.23 -0.84 -5.51
CA GLY A 318 10.97 -0.77 -6.78
C GLY A 318 11.23 0.66 -7.23
N GLU A 319 10.25 1.54 -7.09
CA GLU A 319 10.36 2.96 -7.40
C GLU A 319 11.46 3.65 -6.57
N MET A 320 11.52 3.36 -5.28
CA MET A 320 12.56 3.92 -4.40
C MET A 320 13.93 3.30 -4.67
N ALA A 321 14.00 2.00 -4.93
CA ALA A 321 15.24 1.33 -5.31
C ALA A 321 15.74 1.79 -6.68
N ALA A 322 14.85 2.13 -7.63
CA ALA A 322 15.21 2.68 -8.94
C ALA A 322 15.98 4.00 -8.82
N ALA A 323 15.66 4.85 -7.84
CA ALA A 323 16.44 6.05 -7.57
C ALA A 323 17.91 5.70 -7.22
N VAL A 324 18.13 4.66 -6.42
CA VAL A 324 19.48 4.18 -6.11
C VAL A 324 20.17 3.64 -7.36
N VAL A 325 19.47 2.90 -8.24
CA VAL A 325 20.00 2.38 -9.51
C VAL A 325 20.43 3.53 -10.43
N ILE A 326 19.61 4.60 -10.54
CA ILE A 326 19.94 5.80 -11.34
C ILE A 326 21.22 6.45 -10.82
N VAL A 327 21.32 6.66 -9.51
CA VAL A 327 22.52 7.28 -8.91
C VAL A 327 23.75 6.37 -9.05
N MET A 328 23.57 5.07 -8.95
CA MET A 328 24.63 4.09 -9.16
C MET A 328 25.15 4.14 -10.61
N ALA A 329 24.25 4.27 -11.60
CA ALA A 329 24.64 4.45 -13.00
C ALA A 329 25.50 5.71 -13.22
N LEU A 330 25.12 6.83 -12.61
CA LEU A 330 25.91 8.06 -12.66
C LEU A 330 27.28 7.89 -11.99
N ARG A 331 27.33 7.19 -10.85
CA ARG A 331 28.57 6.95 -10.10
C ARG A 331 29.61 6.12 -10.86
N LEU A 332 29.18 5.28 -11.80
CA LEU A 332 30.10 4.52 -12.66
C LEU A 332 30.93 5.42 -13.58
N TRP A 333 30.44 6.62 -13.89
CA TRP A 333 31.02 7.51 -14.90
C TRP A 333 31.41 8.89 -14.36
N CYS A 334 30.88 9.30 -13.23
CA CYS A 334 31.05 10.64 -12.68
C CYS A 334 31.75 10.61 -11.29
N SER A 335 32.40 11.69 -10.94
CA SER A 335 32.92 11.92 -9.57
C SER A 335 31.75 12.07 -8.58
N ASP A 336 32.00 11.90 -7.30
CA ASP A 336 30.99 12.02 -6.23
C ASP A 336 30.26 13.38 -6.26
N ARG A 337 31.01 14.47 -6.46
CA ARG A 337 30.42 15.84 -6.54
C ARG A 337 29.49 16.00 -7.73
N VAL A 338 29.91 15.54 -8.91
CA VAL A 338 29.11 15.61 -10.14
C VAL A 338 27.87 14.73 -10.01
N THR A 339 28.01 13.51 -9.50
CA THR A 339 26.90 12.61 -9.26
C THR A 339 25.88 13.24 -8.31
N THR A 340 26.32 13.84 -7.21
CA THR A 340 25.44 14.54 -6.27
C THR A 340 24.69 15.68 -6.95
N ALA A 341 25.37 16.54 -7.67
CA ALA A 341 24.77 17.69 -8.36
C ALA A 341 23.72 17.24 -9.39
N LEU A 342 24.07 16.25 -10.24
CA LEU A 342 23.14 15.70 -11.23
C LEU A 342 21.93 15.04 -10.56
N THR A 343 22.14 14.28 -9.48
CA THR A 343 21.03 13.63 -8.75
C THR A 343 20.08 14.66 -8.14
N LEU A 344 20.60 15.74 -7.54
CA LEU A 344 19.76 16.81 -7.00
C LEU A 344 19.01 17.53 -8.13
N ALA A 345 19.67 17.83 -9.25
CA ALA A 345 19.00 18.40 -10.43
C ALA A 345 17.88 17.47 -10.93
N LEU A 346 18.14 16.17 -11.04
CA LEU A 346 17.12 15.18 -11.40
C LEU A 346 15.97 15.16 -10.39
N ALA A 347 16.27 15.18 -9.08
CA ALA A 347 15.21 15.20 -8.05
C ALA A 347 14.32 16.44 -8.16
N VAL A 348 14.89 17.62 -8.41
CA VAL A 348 14.13 18.85 -8.63
C VAL A 348 13.29 18.76 -9.91
N VAL A 349 13.90 18.43 -11.04
CA VAL A 349 13.21 18.36 -12.34
C VAL A 349 12.09 17.31 -12.31
N THR A 350 12.41 16.11 -11.84
CA THR A 350 11.39 15.05 -11.77
C THR A 350 10.34 15.35 -10.70
N GLY A 351 10.70 15.96 -9.59
CA GLY A 351 9.76 16.40 -8.55
C GLY A 351 8.72 17.39 -9.05
N VAL A 352 9.13 18.30 -9.97
CA VAL A 352 8.22 19.24 -10.63
C VAL A 352 7.37 18.55 -11.70
N LEU A 353 7.97 17.65 -12.50
CA LEU A 353 7.29 17.02 -13.63
C LEU A 353 6.41 15.82 -13.21
N THR A 354 6.69 15.19 -12.07
CA THR A 354 5.90 14.08 -11.57
C THR A 354 4.55 14.58 -11.04
N THR A 355 3.48 14.02 -11.57
CA THR A 355 2.14 14.18 -11.00
C THR A 355 1.77 12.87 -10.30
N SER A 356 1.35 12.97 -9.06
CA SER A 356 0.75 11.85 -8.33
C SER A 356 -0.76 11.99 -8.34
N ALA A 357 -1.48 10.88 -8.37
CA ALA A 357 -2.89 10.91 -8.06
C ALA A 357 -3.04 11.41 -6.62
N ALA A 358 -3.60 12.58 -6.47
CA ALA A 358 -3.93 13.07 -5.14
C ALA A 358 -5.11 12.26 -4.61
N SER A 359 -4.92 11.51 -3.51
CA SER A 359 -6.06 11.04 -2.73
C SER A 359 -6.96 12.24 -2.37
N ARG A 360 -8.26 11.99 -2.26
CA ARG A 360 -9.18 13.04 -1.78
C ARG A 360 -8.64 13.60 -0.47
N ARG A 361 -8.54 14.93 -0.38
CA ARG A 361 -8.08 15.66 0.81
C ARG A 361 -9.17 16.62 1.25
N VAL A 362 -9.31 16.76 2.56
CA VAL A 362 -10.27 17.70 3.20
C VAL A 362 -9.54 18.61 4.18
N GLU A 363 -10.16 19.69 4.57
CA GLU A 363 -9.60 20.55 5.61
C GLU A 363 -9.52 19.80 6.94
N PHE A 364 -8.53 20.13 7.76
CA PHE A 364 -8.40 19.54 9.07
C PHE A 364 -9.57 19.92 9.98
N GLY A 365 -10.23 18.92 10.54
CA GLY A 365 -11.22 19.09 11.59
C GLY A 365 -10.61 19.10 12.99
N THR A 366 -11.46 19.07 14.00
CA THR A 366 -11.05 18.90 15.42
C THR A 366 -10.77 17.44 15.76
N SER A 367 -11.38 16.52 15.03
CA SER A 367 -11.16 15.07 15.10
C SER A 367 -11.05 14.49 13.68
N TRP A 368 -10.52 13.27 13.55
CA TRP A 368 -10.33 12.65 12.24
C TRP A 368 -11.66 12.40 11.53
N TYR A 369 -12.64 11.89 12.27
CA TYR A 369 -14.02 11.69 11.80
C TYR A 369 -14.98 12.47 12.68
N VAL A 370 -16.01 13.02 12.06
CA VAL A 370 -17.15 13.65 12.75
C VAL A 370 -18.41 12.96 12.24
N VAL A 371 -19.18 12.37 13.16
CA VAL A 371 -20.48 11.79 12.87
C VAL A 371 -21.53 12.67 13.52
N GLU A 372 -22.56 13.03 12.78
CA GLU A 372 -23.64 13.88 13.29
C GLU A 372 -24.37 13.17 14.43
N PRO A 373 -24.57 13.82 15.58
CA PRO A 373 -25.29 13.23 16.70
C PRO A 373 -26.69 12.78 16.28
N GLY A 374 -27.04 11.53 16.61
CA GLY A 374 -28.37 10.99 16.31
C GLY A 374 -28.56 10.43 14.91
N ALA A 375 -27.50 10.44 14.05
CA ALA A 375 -27.58 9.85 12.70
C ALA A 375 -28.11 8.40 12.71
N PHE A 376 -27.72 7.63 13.71
CA PHE A 376 -28.10 6.23 13.90
C PHE A 376 -29.14 6.02 15.05
N ALA A 377 -29.74 7.07 15.58
CA ALA A 377 -30.63 6.97 16.75
C ALA A 377 -31.86 6.06 16.55
N ARG A 378 -32.25 5.80 15.31
CA ARG A 378 -33.37 4.91 14.99
C ARG A 378 -32.98 3.43 14.92
N VAL A 379 -31.69 3.13 14.79
CA VAL A 379 -31.18 1.75 14.75
C VAL A 379 -31.21 1.17 16.15
N GLN A 380 -31.81 0.01 16.30
CA GLN A 380 -32.02 -0.65 17.58
C GLN A 380 -31.39 -2.06 17.57
N SER A 381 -31.28 -2.63 18.76
CA SER A 381 -30.90 -4.03 18.97
C SER A 381 -31.70 -4.99 18.09
N GLY A 382 -31.03 -5.93 17.44
CA GLY A 382 -31.59 -6.88 16.49
C GLY A 382 -31.89 -6.35 15.09
N ASP A 383 -31.52 -5.09 14.79
CA ASP A 383 -31.57 -4.56 13.42
C ASP A 383 -30.35 -5.03 12.61
N ALA A 384 -30.44 -4.90 11.29
CA ALA A 384 -29.31 -5.05 10.37
C ALA A 384 -29.05 -3.74 9.62
N VAL A 385 -27.77 -3.45 9.37
CA VAL A 385 -27.33 -2.29 8.59
C VAL A 385 -26.63 -2.76 7.32
N LEU A 386 -27.17 -2.38 6.18
CA LEU A 386 -26.52 -2.52 4.88
C LEU A 386 -25.77 -1.24 4.53
N VAL A 387 -24.51 -1.36 4.22
CA VAL A 387 -23.71 -0.25 3.69
C VAL A 387 -23.66 -0.39 2.17
N ASP A 388 -24.14 0.60 1.45
CA ASP A 388 -24.04 0.66 -0.01
C ASP A 388 -22.59 0.92 -0.39
N GLY A 389 -21.92 -0.07 -0.93
CA GLY A 389 -20.51 -0.01 -1.26
C GLY A 389 -20.11 0.99 -2.33
N GLN A 390 -21.04 1.65 -3.01
CA GLN A 390 -20.74 2.79 -3.87
C GLN A 390 -20.43 4.07 -3.05
N TYR A 391 -20.93 4.12 -1.80
CA TYR A 391 -20.76 5.24 -0.89
C TYR A 391 -19.89 4.80 0.31
N PRO A 392 -18.60 5.15 0.33
CA PRO A 392 -17.66 4.67 1.36
C PRO A 392 -18.01 5.27 2.71
N SER A 393 -18.76 4.54 3.53
CA SER A 393 -19.42 5.06 4.74
C SER A 393 -19.25 4.20 5.99
N THR A 394 -18.48 3.12 5.95
CA THR A 394 -18.28 2.27 7.13
C THR A 394 -17.60 2.98 8.29
N PHE A 395 -16.83 4.05 8.03
CA PHE A 395 -16.22 4.89 9.07
C PHE A 395 -17.23 5.57 10.00
N LEU A 396 -18.52 5.64 9.58
CA LEU A 396 -19.60 6.20 10.38
C LEU A 396 -20.08 5.25 11.49
N LEU A 397 -19.82 3.95 11.36
CA LEU A 397 -20.44 2.91 12.19
C LEU A 397 -19.78 2.76 13.59
N PRO A 398 -18.45 2.88 13.75
CA PRO A 398 -17.80 2.67 15.03
C PRO A 398 -18.38 3.51 16.16
N GLY A 399 -18.87 2.83 17.21
CA GLY A 399 -19.44 3.48 18.39
C GLY A 399 -20.81 4.14 18.21
N ASN A 400 -21.42 4.05 17.01
CA ASN A 400 -22.73 4.64 16.71
C ASN A 400 -23.87 3.61 16.57
N LEU A 401 -23.56 2.33 16.67
CA LEU A 401 -24.51 1.23 16.57
C LEU A 401 -24.58 0.45 17.88
N PRO A 402 -25.74 -0.16 18.24
CA PRO A 402 -25.80 -1.20 19.25
C PRO A 402 -24.87 -2.38 18.91
N THR A 403 -24.37 -3.08 19.91
CA THR A 403 -23.32 -4.12 19.76
C THR A 403 -23.80 -5.38 19.03
N ASP A 404 -25.10 -5.60 18.99
CA ASP A 404 -25.75 -6.77 18.38
C ASP A 404 -26.38 -6.47 17.00
N VAL A 405 -26.13 -5.29 16.45
CA VAL A 405 -26.49 -4.95 15.07
C VAL A 405 -25.53 -5.62 14.10
N THR A 406 -26.06 -6.40 13.18
CA THR A 406 -25.24 -6.95 12.08
C THR A 406 -25.02 -5.90 10.99
N VAL A 407 -23.78 -5.87 10.46
CA VAL A 407 -23.39 -4.90 9.44
C VAL A 407 -22.87 -5.64 8.21
N HIS A 408 -23.46 -5.37 7.07
CA HIS A 408 -23.05 -5.93 5.78
C HIS A 408 -22.72 -4.81 4.79
N VAL A 409 -21.59 -4.93 4.11
CA VAL A 409 -21.23 -4.04 3.00
C VAL A 409 -21.56 -4.74 1.70
N VAL A 410 -22.41 -4.14 0.88
CA VAL A 410 -22.93 -4.76 -0.33
C VAL A 410 -22.64 -3.90 -1.56
N GLN A 411 -22.27 -4.57 -2.66
CA GLN A 411 -22.19 -3.94 -3.97
C GLN A 411 -22.89 -4.83 -4.99
N LYS A 412 -23.79 -4.24 -5.75
CA LYS A 412 -24.72 -4.93 -6.65
C LYS A 412 -24.02 -5.87 -7.63
N ASP A 413 -22.88 -5.47 -8.16
CA ASP A 413 -22.19 -6.17 -9.25
C ASP A 413 -21.11 -7.14 -8.78
N PHE A 414 -20.83 -7.20 -7.47
CA PHE A 414 -19.68 -7.96 -6.91
C PHE A 414 -20.06 -9.04 -5.90
N THR A 415 -21.34 -9.18 -5.54
CA THR A 415 -21.74 -10.16 -4.54
C THR A 415 -22.01 -11.51 -5.20
N PRO A 416 -21.12 -12.52 -5.04
CA PRO A 416 -21.34 -13.86 -5.58
C PRO A 416 -22.63 -14.50 -5.04
N THR A 417 -23.27 -15.37 -5.82
CA THR A 417 -24.55 -15.98 -5.47
C THR A 417 -24.58 -16.63 -4.08
N PRO A 418 -23.61 -17.46 -3.66
CA PRO A 418 -23.62 -18.06 -2.32
C PRO A 418 -23.60 -17.03 -1.19
N MET A 419 -22.85 -15.96 -1.37
CA MET A 419 -22.73 -14.87 -0.40
C MET A 419 -24.02 -14.04 -0.33
N ARG A 420 -24.65 -13.81 -1.48
CA ARG A 420 -25.94 -13.13 -1.55
C ARG A 420 -27.04 -13.96 -0.88
N ASP A 421 -27.06 -15.27 -1.10
CA ASP A 421 -28.05 -16.17 -0.49
C ASP A 421 -27.85 -16.25 1.03
N TRP A 422 -26.60 -16.24 1.49
CA TRP A 422 -26.30 -16.16 2.92
C TRP A 422 -26.80 -14.83 3.50
N LEU A 423 -26.47 -13.69 2.86
CA LEU A 423 -26.91 -12.36 3.26
C LEU A 423 -28.44 -12.27 3.38
N LEU A 424 -29.16 -12.76 2.39
CA LEU A 424 -30.64 -12.74 2.40
C LEU A 424 -31.21 -13.57 3.56
N ARG A 425 -30.58 -14.69 3.93
CA ARG A 425 -31.01 -15.48 5.11
C ARG A 425 -30.73 -14.74 6.42
N ASP A 426 -29.59 -14.08 6.52
CA ASP A 426 -29.23 -13.30 7.72
C ASP A 426 -30.18 -12.12 7.90
N LEU A 427 -30.44 -11.37 6.83
CA LEU A 427 -31.38 -10.25 6.84
C LEU A 427 -32.82 -10.66 7.15
N ALA A 428 -33.25 -11.89 6.80
CA ALA A 428 -34.59 -12.39 7.11
C ALA A 428 -34.81 -12.56 8.63
N GLY A 429 -33.74 -12.68 9.42
CA GLY A 429 -33.77 -12.72 10.88
C GLY A 429 -33.76 -11.35 11.57
N ALA A 430 -33.47 -10.30 10.83
CA ALA A 430 -33.36 -8.95 11.39
C ALA A 430 -34.74 -8.35 11.70
N ARG A 431 -34.82 -7.61 12.81
CA ARG A 431 -36.05 -6.88 13.19
C ARG A 431 -36.42 -5.79 12.18
N GLN A 432 -35.43 -5.04 11.73
CA GLN A 432 -35.49 -3.99 10.72
C GLN A 432 -34.21 -3.95 9.93
N VAL A 433 -34.28 -3.70 8.63
CA VAL A 433 -33.10 -3.47 7.78
C VAL A 433 -32.96 -1.99 7.49
N TRP A 434 -31.77 -1.46 7.68
CA TRP A 434 -31.40 -0.08 7.38
C TRP A 434 -30.34 -0.08 6.28
N VAL A 435 -30.39 0.89 5.37
CA VAL A 435 -29.35 1.09 4.37
C VAL A 435 -28.67 2.45 4.55
N VAL A 436 -27.34 2.44 4.64
CA VAL A 436 -26.52 3.67 4.59
C VAL A 436 -26.16 3.91 3.13
N THR A 437 -26.70 4.97 2.54
CA THR A 437 -26.52 5.26 1.11
C THR A 437 -26.69 6.75 0.82
N GLY A 438 -26.02 7.26 -0.24
CA GLY A 438 -26.27 8.57 -0.83
C GLY A 438 -27.33 8.54 -1.95
N ARG A 439 -28.03 7.41 -2.15
CA ARG A 439 -29.09 7.31 -3.16
C ARG A 439 -30.36 8.02 -2.70
N PRO A 440 -31.09 8.67 -3.61
CA PRO A 440 -32.41 9.21 -3.29
C PRO A 440 -33.37 8.12 -2.73
N PRO A 441 -34.20 8.43 -1.75
CA PRO A 441 -35.15 7.46 -1.17
C PRO A 441 -36.00 6.70 -2.20
N SER A 442 -36.33 7.34 -3.32
CA SER A 442 -37.07 6.73 -4.41
C SER A 442 -36.34 5.58 -5.12
N GLN A 443 -35.05 5.41 -4.91
CA GLN A 443 -34.24 4.33 -5.47
C GLN A 443 -33.98 3.20 -4.47
N VAL A 444 -34.49 3.30 -3.25
CA VAL A 444 -34.38 2.29 -2.20
C VAL A 444 -35.76 1.67 -1.98
N ASP A 445 -35.80 0.36 -1.70
CA ASP A 445 -37.05 -0.32 -1.34
C ASP A 445 -37.72 0.40 -0.16
N PRO A 446 -38.99 0.80 -0.25
CA PRO A 446 -39.66 1.56 0.80
C PRO A 446 -39.81 0.79 2.12
N THR A 447 -39.65 -0.54 2.13
CA THR A 447 -39.63 -1.35 3.35
C THR A 447 -38.32 -1.29 4.11
N ILE A 448 -37.28 -0.76 3.48
CA ILE A 448 -35.92 -0.62 4.06
C ILE A 448 -35.78 0.79 4.64
N GLY A 449 -35.41 0.88 5.91
CA GLY A 449 -35.05 2.15 6.55
C GLY A 449 -33.79 2.76 5.90
N THR A 450 -33.83 4.05 5.61
CA THR A 450 -32.70 4.76 4.96
C THR A 450 -32.00 5.69 5.94
N ILE A 451 -30.67 5.65 5.93
CA ILE A 451 -29.77 6.58 6.62
C ILE A 451 -29.00 7.33 5.53
N ASP A 452 -29.28 8.62 5.42
CA ASP A 452 -28.70 9.46 4.35
C ASP A 452 -27.23 9.76 4.64
N TYR A 453 -26.36 9.31 3.76
CA TYR A 453 -24.92 9.51 3.85
C TYR A 453 -24.51 11.00 3.91
N ASP A 454 -25.12 11.85 3.08
CA ASP A 454 -24.78 13.26 2.99
C ASP A 454 -25.13 14.04 4.26
N ASN A 455 -26.11 13.54 5.03
CA ASN A 455 -26.53 14.11 6.30
C ASN A 455 -25.88 13.48 7.53
N CYS A 456 -25.12 12.39 7.38
CA CYS A 456 -24.50 11.69 8.51
C CYS A 456 -23.08 12.15 8.84
N SER A 457 -22.40 12.86 7.95
CA SER A 457 -21.02 13.25 8.16
C SER A 457 -20.69 14.61 7.58
N ARG A 458 -19.93 15.41 8.35
CA ARG A 458 -19.24 16.60 7.84
C ARG A 458 -17.78 16.26 7.57
N ILE A 459 -17.51 15.51 6.52
CA ILE A 459 -16.18 15.46 5.91
C ILE A 459 -16.15 16.61 4.90
N ARG A 460 -15.88 17.80 5.40
CA ARG A 460 -15.74 19.01 4.59
C ARG A 460 -14.30 19.25 4.24
#